data_d6b8a0855851cb8b316b433602ec8871
#
_entry.id   d6b8a0855851cb8b316b433602ec8871
#
_cell.length_a   1.000
_cell.length_b   1.000
_cell.length_c   1.000
_cell.angle_alpha   90.00
_cell.angle_beta   90.00
_cell.angle_gamma   90.00
#
_symmetry.space_group_name_H-M   'P 1'
#
loop_
_entity.id
_entity.type
_entity.pdbx_description
1 polymer ?
#
loop_
_entity_poly.entity_id
_entity_poly.type
_entity_poly.pdbx_seq_one_letter_code
_entity_poly.pdbx_strand_id
1 'polypeptide(L)'
;HKANELWNDKAARFGWIDFVDDAEVSAALLKTVEDWAVSKGLKKLQGPLGFTDMDMEGMLVEGFEELSTQIAIYNYPYYPVHMEKFGYSKDVDWVQFEIQVPEKIPEKVQRVADVIKQKYGLRESQFKSSREILPYASKMFKTYNEAFRHLYGFTPLTDRQIKFYIDQYFSMIDPKYVKFIIDGNDDVVGFGFCFLSLSK
;
A
#
# COMPACT_ATOMS: atom_id res chain seq x y z
N HIS A 1 10.96 -15.95 8.41
CA HIS A 1 9.73 -15.19 8.10
C HIS A 1 9.56 -15.07 6.59
N LYS A 2 8.33 -15.15 6.09
CA LYS A 2 8.04 -15.19 4.64
C LYS A 2 8.69 -14.03 3.86
N ALA A 3 8.66 -12.81 4.40
CA ALA A 3 9.34 -11.67 3.78
C ALA A 3 10.85 -11.86 3.65
N ASN A 4 11.49 -12.37 4.70
CA ASN A 4 12.94 -12.63 4.70
C ASN A 4 13.33 -13.71 3.68
N GLU A 5 12.47 -14.70 3.47
CA GLU A 5 12.69 -15.74 2.45
C GLU A 5 12.54 -15.18 1.04
N LEU A 6 11.48 -14.38 0.80
CA LEU A 6 11.20 -13.80 -0.51
C LEU A 6 12.26 -12.79 -0.96
N TRP A 7 12.71 -11.95 -0.02
CA TRP A 7 13.68 -10.89 -0.31
C TRP A 7 15.13 -11.32 -0.06
N ASN A 8 15.33 -12.55 0.42
CA ASN A 8 16.64 -13.06 0.84
C ASN A 8 17.37 -12.08 1.78
N ASP A 9 16.62 -11.45 2.67
CA ASP A 9 17.09 -10.44 3.61
C ASP A 9 16.63 -10.78 5.03
N LYS A 10 17.59 -11.05 5.91
CA LYS A 10 17.32 -11.41 7.31
C LYS A 10 17.17 -10.16 8.17
N ALA A 11 16.06 -9.48 8.01
CA ALA A 11 15.71 -8.29 8.76
C ALA A 11 14.56 -8.54 9.75
N ALA A 12 14.56 -7.82 10.85
CA ALA A 12 13.37 -7.59 11.65
C ALA A 12 12.62 -6.38 11.07
N ARG A 13 11.30 -6.38 11.19
CA ARG A 13 10.46 -5.22 10.84
C ARG A 13 9.77 -4.71 12.08
N PHE A 14 9.62 -3.39 12.17
CA PHE A 14 8.75 -2.73 13.14
C PHE A 14 7.82 -1.77 12.41
N GLY A 15 6.62 -1.57 12.95
CA GLY A 15 5.62 -0.65 12.43
C GLY A 15 4.86 0.02 13.55
N TRP A 16 3.90 0.88 13.18
CA TRP A 16 3.02 1.58 14.14
C TRP A 16 3.76 2.28 15.28
N ILE A 17 4.95 2.84 14.98
CA ILE A 17 5.70 3.58 15.96
C ILE A 17 5.11 4.99 16.12
N ASP A 18 4.84 5.38 17.34
CA ASP A 18 4.36 6.71 17.70
C ASP A 18 5.00 7.17 19.01
N PHE A 19 5.46 8.42 19.05
CA PHE A 19 6.16 8.96 20.21
C PHE A 19 6.08 10.50 20.27
N VAL A 20 6.19 11.04 21.45
CA VAL A 20 6.32 12.48 21.71
C VAL A 20 7.73 12.96 21.34
N ASP A 21 7.91 14.28 21.12
CA ASP A 21 9.23 14.88 20.84
C ASP A 21 10.14 14.83 22.09
N ASP A 22 10.53 13.61 22.44
CA ASP A 22 11.44 13.30 23.52
C ASP A 22 12.41 12.20 23.08
N ALA A 23 13.69 12.55 23.13
CA ALA A 23 14.75 11.64 22.67
C ALA A 23 14.92 10.41 23.57
N GLU A 24 14.59 10.48 24.86
CA GLU A 24 14.66 9.33 25.77
C GLU A 24 13.54 8.33 25.46
N VAL A 25 12.34 8.84 25.15
CA VAL A 25 11.19 8.03 24.78
C VAL A 25 11.45 7.29 23.46
N SER A 26 11.85 8.02 22.42
CA SER A 26 12.15 7.42 21.11
C SER A 26 13.31 6.43 21.18
N ALA A 27 14.39 6.75 21.93
CA ALA A 27 15.50 5.85 22.17
C ALA A 27 15.05 4.54 22.85
N ALA A 28 14.21 4.62 23.86
CA ALA A 28 13.71 3.46 24.57
C ALA A 28 12.86 2.54 23.68
N LEU A 29 11.99 3.13 22.82
CA LEU A 29 11.19 2.38 21.87
C LEU A 29 12.07 1.67 20.84
N LEU A 30 13.00 2.39 20.20
CA LEU A 30 13.90 1.83 19.21
C LEU A 30 14.80 0.75 19.81
N LYS A 31 15.38 1.01 20.99
CA LYS A 31 16.18 0.00 21.69
C LYS A 31 15.38 -1.26 21.99
N THR A 32 14.13 -1.16 22.35
CA THR A 32 13.26 -2.33 22.62
C THR A 32 13.15 -3.24 21.39
N VAL A 33 12.90 -2.65 20.20
CA VAL A 33 12.82 -3.45 18.97
C VAL A 33 14.17 -3.96 18.49
N GLU A 34 15.26 -3.20 18.71
CA GLU A 34 16.64 -3.64 18.46
C GLU A 34 17.02 -4.85 19.31
N ASP A 35 16.78 -4.76 20.63
CA ASP A 35 17.06 -5.87 21.56
C ASP A 35 16.26 -7.11 21.20
N TRP A 36 14.99 -6.93 20.80
CA TRP A 36 14.19 -8.04 20.30
C TRP A 36 14.78 -8.64 19.01
N ALA A 37 15.18 -7.82 18.05
CA ALA A 37 15.79 -8.29 16.79
C ALA A 37 17.07 -9.09 17.08
N VAL A 38 17.93 -8.57 17.95
CA VAL A 38 19.16 -9.24 18.39
C VAL A 38 18.84 -10.59 19.07
N SER A 39 17.81 -10.63 19.93
CA SER A 39 17.37 -11.87 20.59
C SER A 39 16.91 -12.95 19.61
N LYS A 40 16.51 -12.56 18.38
CA LYS A 40 16.13 -13.45 17.27
C LYS A 40 17.30 -13.74 16.32
N GLY A 41 18.50 -13.27 16.62
CA GLY A 41 19.69 -13.44 15.79
C GLY A 41 19.65 -12.60 14.50
N LEU A 42 18.83 -11.56 14.45
CA LEU A 42 18.70 -10.65 13.32
C LEU A 42 19.64 -9.45 13.51
N LYS A 43 20.26 -9.00 12.42
CA LYS A 43 21.26 -7.92 12.44
C LYS A 43 20.81 -6.66 11.70
N LYS A 44 19.66 -6.72 11.05
CA LYS A 44 19.04 -5.61 10.32
C LYS A 44 17.66 -5.35 10.87
N LEU A 45 17.32 -4.08 11.01
CA LEU A 45 16.00 -3.62 11.42
C LEU A 45 15.47 -2.66 10.35
N GLN A 46 14.26 -2.87 9.88
CA GLN A 46 13.59 -2.05 8.87
C GLN A 46 12.25 -1.57 9.38
N GLY A 47 11.93 -0.33 9.11
CA GLY A 47 10.64 0.25 9.50
C GLY A 47 10.61 1.78 9.41
N PRO A 48 9.44 2.35 9.63
CA PRO A 48 8.18 1.67 9.93
C PRO A 48 7.63 0.90 8.73
N LEU A 49 7.30 -0.36 8.91
CA LEU A 49 6.67 -1.25 7.93
C LEU A 49 5.68 -2.17 8.62
N GLY A 50 4.51 -2.35 8.02
CA GLY A 50 3.53 -3.31 8.48
C GLY A 50 3.84 -4.76 8.11
N PHE A 51 2.87 -5.64 8.29
CA PHE A 51 2.97 -7.05 7.87
C PHE A 51 2.83 -7.22 6.37
N THR A 52 2.05 -6.34 5.75
CA THR A 52 1.73 -6.34 4.32
C THR A 52 1.70 -4.90 3.81
N ASP A 53 1.77 -4.73 2.51
CA ASP A 53 1.61 -3.48 1.78
C ASP A 53 0.22 -2.80 1.94
N MET A 54 -0.72 -3.47 2.62
CA MET A 54 -2.01 -2.90 3.01
C MET A 54 -1.96 -2.18 4.35
N ASP A 55 -0.87 -2.32 5.09
CA ASP A 55 -0.64 -1.64 6.35
C ASP A 55 0.05 -0.28 6.10
N MET A 56 0.05 0.58 7.11
CA MET A 56 0.78 1.84 7.03
C MET A 56 2.28 1.60 6.99
N GLU A 57 2.98 2.26 6.07
CA GLU A 57 4.42 2.12 5.84
C GLU A 57 5.11 3.47 5.79
N GLY A 58 6.35 3.50 6.28
CA GLY A 58 7.19 4.69 6.26
C GLY A 58 6.84 5.75 7.30
N MET A 59 7.34 6.94 7.08
CA MET A 59 6.99 8.16 7.81
C MET A 59 7.02 9.35 6.87
N LEU A 60 6.19 10.35 7.15
CA LEU A 60 6.15 11.59 6.39
C LEU A 60 7.47 12.34 6.57
N VAL A 61 8.09 12.72 5.45
CA VAL A 61 9.35 13.49 5.43
C VAL A 61 9.22 14.80 4.68
N GLU A 62 8.24 14.90 3.78
CA GLU A 62 7.92 16.13 3.02
C GLU A 62 6.40 16.27 2.88
N GLY A 63 5.91 17.51 2.71
CA GLY A 63 4.47 17.78 2.53
C GLY A 63 3.68 17.81 3.85
N PHE A 64 4.29 18.25 4.96
CA PHE A 64 3.62 18.33 6.27
C PHE A 64 2.42 19.28 6.28
N GLU A 65 2.37 20.25 5.37
CA GLU A 65 1.27 21.21 5.22
C GLU A 65 0.24 20.76 4.17
N GLU A 66 0.49 19.65 3.49
CA GLU A 66 -0.40 19.14 2.46
C GLU A 66 -1.55 18.32 3.06
N LEU A 67 -2.70 18.35 2.38
CA LEU A 67 -3.84 17.57 2.79
C LEU A 67 -3.58 16.08 2.57
N SER A 68 -3.48 15.34 3.65
CA SER A 68 -3.21 13.90 3.59
C SER A 68 -4.33 13.12 2.92
N THR A 69 -3.99 12.07 2.17
CA THR A 69 -4.95 11.09 1.67
C THR A 69 -5.26 10.05 2.76
N GLN A 70 -6.37 9.30 2.59
CA GLN A 70 -6.82 8.32 3.59
C GLN A 70 -5.78 7.24 3.92
N ILE A 71 -4.93 6.89 2.96
CA ILE A 71 -3.92 5.83 3.11
C ILE A 71 -2.53 6.35 3.49
N ALA A 72 -2.34 7.67 3.49
CA ALA A 72 -1.06 8.26 3.84
C ALA A 72 -0.89 8.31 5.36
N ILE A 73 0.34 8.05 5.79
CA ILE A 73 0.71 8.26 7.17
C ILE A 73 0.99 9.74 7.42
N TYR A 74 0.64 10.23 8.61
CA TYR A 74 1.03 11.54 9.09
C TYR A 74 1.82 11.39 10.38
N ASN A 75 2.90 12.11 10.50
CA ASN A 75 3.70 12.28 11.70
C ASN A 75 4.29 13.69 11.74
N TYR A 76 4.76 14.09 12.91
CA TYR A 76 5.45 15.38 13.05
C TYR A 76 6.87 15.37 12.47
N PRO A 77 7.42 16.55 12.10
CA PRO A 77 8.75 16.65 11.51
C PRO A 77 9.90 16.12 12.36
N TYR A 78 9.72 16.00 13.68
CA TYR A 78 10.77 15.47 14.56
C TYR A 78 10.98 13.95 14.42
N TYR A 79 10.04 13.20 13.83
CA TYR A 79 10.18 11.74 13.67
C TYR A 79 11.42 11.33 12.87
N PRO A 80 11.64 11.80 11.62
CA PRO A 80 12.84 11.45 10.89
C PRO A 80 14.12 11.97 11.58
N VAL A 81 14.07 13.11 12.25
CA VAL A 81 15.21 13.65 13.00
C VAL A 81 15.64 12.71 14.13
N HIS A 82 14.67 12.16 14.88
CA HIS A 82 14.96 11.16 15.91
C HIS A 82 15.53 9.87 15.30
N MET A 83 14.98 9.39 14.19
CA MET A 83 15.48 8.20 13.52
C MET A 83 16.95 8.38 13.11
N GLU A 84 17.28 9.46 12.44
CA GLU A 84 18.67 9.78 12.04
C GLU A 84 19.60 9.91 13.24
N LYS A 85 19.15 10.57 14.31
CA LYS A 85 19.91 10.73 15.57
C LYS A 85 20.33 9.39 16.17
N PHE A 86 19.47 8.35 16.04
CA PHE A 86 19.76 7.00 16.55
C PHE A 86 20.39 6.06 15.52
N GLY A 87 20.90 6.60 14.40
CA GLY A 87 21.69 5.87 13.43
C GLY A 87 20.89 5.14 12.37
N TYR A 88 19.59 5.40 12.27
CA TYR A 88 18.78 4.92 11.15
C TYR A 88 19.04 5.79 9.92
N SER A 89 19.01 5.17 8.76
CA SER A 89 19.15 5.85 7.48
C SER A 89 17.95 5.53 6.58
N LYS A 90 17.61 6.48 5.73
CA LYS A 90 16.55 6.30 4.75
C LYS A 90 16.90 5.17 3.77
N ASP A 91 15.99 4.26 3.52
CA ASP A 91 16.16 3.11 2.63
C ASP A 91 15.42 3.32 1.30
N VAL A 92 14.18 3.85 1.34
CA VAL A 92 13.32 4.07 0.17
C VAL A 92 12.41 5.28 0.38
N ASP A 93 11.97 5.89 -0.72
CA ASP A 93 10.92 6.90 -0.72
C ASP A 93 9.66 6.36 -1.39
N TRP A 94 8.50 6.61 -0.78
CA TRP A 94 7.19 6.54 -1.42
C TRP A 94 6.75 7.96 -1.73
N VAL A 95 6.24 8.18 -2.93
CA VAL A 95 5.80 9.48 -3.37
C VAL A 95 4.32 9.49 -3.70
N GLN A 96 3.64 10.58 -3.35
CA GLN A 96 2.27 10.85 -3.75
C GLN A 96 2.24 11.94 -4.79
N PHE A 97 1.31 11.83 -5.74
CA PHE A 97 1.12 12.83 -6.80
C PHE A 97 -0.29 13.40 -6.74
N GLU A 98 -0.41 14.70 -6.75
CA GLU A 98 -1.65 15.37 -7.09
C GLU A 98 -1.79 15.41 -8.61
N ILE A 99 -2.91 14.93 -9.13
CA ILE A 99 -3.20 14.93 -10.56
C ILE A 99 -4.47 15.74 -10.81
N GLN A 100 -4.34 16.80 -11.61
CA GLN A 100 -5.48 17.54 -12.10
C GLN A 100 -6.22 16.70 -13.14
N VAL A 101 -7.46 16.30 -12.81
CA VAL A 101 -8.28 15.51 -13.73
C VAL A 101 -8.74 16.40 -14.87
N PRO A 102 -8.42 16.10 -16.13
CA PRO A 102 -8.86 16.90 -17.26
C PRO A 102 -10.37 16.76 -17.48
N GLU A 103 -11.03 17.81 -17.96
CA GLU A 103 -12.46 17.77 -18.28
C GLU A 103 -12.82 16.67 -19.29
N LYS A 104 -11.90 16.37 -20.21
CA LYS A 104 -12.05 15.30 -21.21
C LYS A 104 -10.78 14.47 -21.27
N ILE A 105 -10.95 13.17 -21.38
CA ILE A 105 -9.83 12.25 -21.61
C ILE A 105 -9.18 12.62 -22.96
N PRO A 106 -7.86 12.80 -23.03
CA PRO A 106 -7.18 13.09 -24.28
C PRO A 106 -7.45 11.99 -25.33
N GLU A 107 -7.77 12.37 -26.55
CA GLU A 107 -8.12 11.45 -27.65
C GLU A 107 -7.07 10.36 -27.88
N LYS A 108 -5.80 10.69 -27.72
CA LYS A 108 -4.70 9.73 -27.83
C LYS A 108 -4.83 8.62 -26.79
N VAL A 109 -5.16 8.96 -25.55
CA VAL A 109 -5.32 8.01 -24.44
C VAL A 109 -6.53 7.12 -24.71
N GLN A 110 -7.65 7.71 -25.09
CA GLN A 110 -8.88 6.96 -25.44
C GLN A 110 -8.61 5.97 -26.57
N ARG A 111 -8.00 6.41 -27.67
CA ARG A 111 -7.68 5.56 -28.81
C ARG A 111 -6.76 4.39 -28.45
N VAL A 112 -5.72 4.65 -27.63
CA VAL A 112 -4.81 3.59 -27.18
C VAL A 112 -5.57 2.57 -26.32
N ALA A 113 -6.40 3.04 -25.39
CA ALA A 113 -7.23 2.17 -24.55
C ALA A 113 -8.17 1.29 -25.41
N ASP A 114 -8.83 1.86 -26.39
CA ASP A 114 -9.75 1.12 -27.29
C ASP A 114 -9.00 0.05 -28.12
N VAL A 115 -7.82 0.37 -28.65
CA VAL A 115 -6.97 -0.60 -29.37
C VAL A 115 -6.55 -1.75 -28.45
N ILE A 116 -6.14 -1.45 -27.21
CA ILE A 116 -5.74 -2.47 -26.23
C ILE A 116 -6.94 -3.35 -25.87
N LYS A 117 -8.09 -2.75 -25.56
CA LYS A 117 -9.33 -3.49 -25.26
C LYS A 117 -9.70 -4.45 -26.39
N GLN A 118 -9.69 -3.95 -27.63
CA GLN A 118 -10.03 -4.76 -28.80
C GLN A 118 -9.00 -5.88 -29.03
N LYS A 119 -7.71 -5.55 -28.97
CA LYS A 119 -6.62 -6.50 -29.23
C LYS A 119 -6.62 -7.69 -28.25
N TYR A 120 -6.92 -7.44 -27.00
CA TYR A 120 -6.84 -8.44 -25.94
C TYR A 120 -8.21 -8.91 -25.44
N GLY A 121 -9.31 -8.49 -26.07
CA GLY A 121 -10.66 -8.88 -25.67
C GLY A 121 -11.03 -8.41 -24.24
N LEU A 122 -10.53 -7.22 -23.84
CA LEU A 122 -10.73 -6.70 -22.49
C LEU A 122 -12.04 -5.95 -22.36
N ARG A 123 -12.68 -6.08 -21.20
CA ARG A 123 -13.87 -5.31 -20.82
C ARG A 123 -13.69 -4.60 -19.50
N GLU A 124 -14.33 -3.46 -19.34
CA GLU A 124 -14.43 -2.79 -18.04
C GLU A 124 -15.61 -3.35 -17.25
N SER A 125 -15.41 -3.49 -15.93
CA SER A 125 -16.51 -3.79 -15.03
C SER A 125 -17.44 -2.59 -14.87
N GLN A 126 -18.74 -2.89 -14.68
CA GLN A 126 -19.74 -1.91 -14.29
C GLN A 126 -20.56 -2.51 -13.15
N PHE A 127 -20.22 -2.12 -11.92
CA PHE A 127 -20.90 -2.62 -10.73
C PHE A 127 -21.98 -1.66 -10.28
N LYS A 128 -23.18 -2.18 -10.01
CA LYS A 128 -24.31 -1.42 -9.47
C LYS A 128 -24.36 -1.50 -7.95
N SER A 129 -23.74 -2.49 -7.37
CA SER A 129 -23.69 -2.68 -5.93
C SER A 129 -22.37 -3.34 -5.51
N SER A 130 -21.98 -3.14 -4.24
CA SER A 130 -20.78 -3.79 -3.69
C SER A 130 -20.87 -5.32 -3.78
N ARG A 131 -22.08 -5.89 -3.70
CA ARG A 131 -22.27 -7.36 -3.82
C ARG A 131 -21.83 -7.92 -5.16
N GLU A 132 -21.88 -7.13 -6.23
CA GLU A 132 -21.41 -7.54 -7.57
C GLU A 132 -19.89 -7.56 -7.67
N ILE A 133 -19.17 -6.89 -6.77
CA ILE A 133 -17.71 -6.87 -6.70
C ILE A 133 -17.19 -8.16 -6.03
N LEU A 134 -17.92 -8.72 -5.07
CA LEU A 134 -17.49 -9.87 -4.26
C LEU A 134 -16.96 -11.06 -5.07
N PRO A 135 -17.64 -11.52 -6.16
CA PRO A 135 -17.14 -12.64 -6.96
C PRO A 135 -15.77 -12.39 -7.60
N TYR A 136 -15.41 -11.13 -7.80
CA TYR A 136 -14.15 -10.72 -8.40
C TYR A 136 -13.06 -10.40 -7.37
N ALA A 137 -13.39 -10.29 -6.09
CA ALA A 137 -12.45 -9.85 -5.06
C ALA A 137 -11.21 -10.76 -4.98
N SER A 138 -11.39 -12.08 -4.97
CA SER A 138 -10.23 -13.01 -4.94
C SER A 138 -9.40 -12.93 -6.23
N LYS A 139 -10.04 -12.73 -7.39
CA LYS A 139 -9.34 -12.54 -8.68
C LYS A 139 -8.54 -11.24 -8.68
N MET A 140 -9.11 -10.17 -8.13
CA MET A 140 -8.42 -8.89 -7.95
C MET A 140 -7.19 -9.03 -7.06
N PHE A 141 -7.30 -9.71 -5.90
CA PHE A 141 -6.16 -9.92 -5.02
C PHE A 141 -5.08 -10.83 -5.62
N LYS A 142 -5.44 -11.76 -6.51
CA LYS A 142 -4.46 -12.50 -7.30
C LYS A 142 -3.66 -11.55 -8.19
N THR A 143 -4.34 -10.68 -8.93
CA THR A 143 -3.71 -9.67 -9.77
C THR A 143 -2.86 -8.70 -8.94
N TYR A 144 -3.34 -8.27 -7.76
CA TYR A 144 -2.58 -7.47 -6.82
C TYR A 144 -1.27 -8.16 -6.43
N ASN A 145 -1.32 -9.42 -5.98
CA ASN A 145 -0.14 -10.17 -5.60
C ASN A 145 0.88 -10.31 -6.76
N GLU A 146 0.41 -10.48 -8.00
CA GLU A 146 1.27 -10.58 -9.18
C GLU A 146 1.88 -9.23 -9.60
N ALA A 147 1.07 -8.18 -9.60
CA ALA A 147 1.50 -6.85 -10.03
C ALA A 147 2.51 -6.21 -9.07
N PHE A 148 2.31 -6.42 -7.76
CA PHE A 148 3.07 -5.73 -6.70
C PHE A 148 4.28 -6.54 -6.21
N ARG A 149 4.46 -7.78 -6.66
CA ARG A 149 5.52 -8.68 -6.17
C ARG A 149 6.95 -8.14 -6.26
N HIS A 150 7.17 -7.11 -7.09
CA HIS A 150 8.48 -6.47 -7.29
C HIS A 150 8.65 -5.16 -6.52
N LEU A 151 7.59 -4.69 -5.84
CA LEU A 151 7.67 -3.48 -5.06
C LEU A 151 8.46 -3.72 -3.78
N TYR A 152 9.17 -2.69 -3.33
CA TYR A 152 10.00 -2.76 -2.13
C TYR A 152 9.20 -3.26 -0.92
N GLY A 153 9.74 -4.26 -0.23
CA GLY A 153 9.15 -4.80 0.98
C GLY A 153 7.89 -5.65 0.81
N PHE A 154 7.31 -5.69 -0.40
CA PHE A 154 6.06 -6.39 -0.66
C PHE A 154 6.11 -7.87 -0.27
N THR A 155 5.03 -8.33 0.34
CA THR A 155 4.83 -9.75 0.68
C THR A 155 3.45 -10.17 0.20
N PRO A 156 3.34 -11.18 -0.70
CA PRO A 156 2.05 -11.63 -1.22
C PRO A 156 1.09 -12.02 -0.10
N LEU A 157 -0.14 -11.54 -0.21
CA LEU A 157 -1.21 -11.85 0.72
C LEU A 157 -1.56 -13.33 0.64
N THR A 158 -1.76 -13.94 1.79
CA THR A 158 -2.33 -15.29 1.92
C THR A 158 -3.84 -15.24 1.77
N ASP A 159 -4.48 -16.37 1.44
CA ASP A 159 -5.94 -16.46 1.32
C ASP A 159 -6.66 -16.02 2.60
N ARG A 160 -6.07 -16.29 3.77
CA ARG A 160 -6.60 -15.84 5.06
C ARG A 160 -6.57 -14.32 5.19
N GLN A 161 -5.48 -13.67 4.77
CA GLN A 161 -5.36 -12.21 4.77
C GLN A 161 -6.30 -11.59 3.73
N ILE A 162 -6.37 -12.17 2.53
CA ILE A 162 -7.31 -11.75 1.48
C ILE A 162 -8.75 -11.76 2.03
N LYS A 163 -9.16 -12.86 2.65
CA LYS A 163 -10.49 -12.95 3.26
C LYS A 163 -10.69 -11.87 4.32
N PHE A 164 -9.72 -11.65 5.19
CA PHE A 164 -9.76 -10.62 6.23
C PHE A 164 -9.96 -9.22 5.63
N TYR A 165 -9.19 -8.86 4.59
CA TYR A 165 -9.32 -7.57 3.93
C TYR A 165 -10.65 -7.41 3.19
N ILE A 166 -11.15 -8.46 2.54
CA ILE A 166 -12.48 -8.45 1.94
C ILE A 166 -13.54 -8.14 3.00
N ASP A 167 -13.53 -8.87 4.12
CA ASP A 167 -14.51 -8.71 5.19
C ASP A 167 -14.42 -7.30 5.83
N GLN A 168 -13.22 -6.73 5.95
CA GLN A 168 -12.99 -5.43 6.56
C GLN A 168 -13.39 -4.25 5.66
N TYR A 169 -12.95 -4.27 4.41
CA TYR A 169 -13.08 -3.10 3.52
C TYR A 169 -14.32 -3.12 2.65
N PHE A 170 -14.94 -4.28 2.48
CA PHE A 170 -16.04 -4.45 1.54
C PHE A 170 -17.23 -3.50 1.78
N SER A 171 -17.56 -3.25 3.05
CA SER A 171 -18.65 -2.33 3.42
C SER A 171 -18.34 -0.86 3.13
N MET A 172 -17.07 -0.50 2.95
CA MET A 172 -16.61 0.86 2.70
C MET A 172 -16.47 1.19 1.21
N ILE A 173 -16.59 0.17 0.35
CA ILE A 173 -16.38 0.32 -1.09
C ILE A 173 -17.65 0.86 -1.75
N ASP A 174 -17.56 2.04 -2.36
CA ASP A 174 -18.58 2.54 -3.28
C ASP A 174 -18.27 2.00 -4.70
N PRO A 175 -19.17 1.19 -5.30
CA PRO A 175 -18.98 0.59 -6.63
C PRO A 175 -18.69 1.60 -7.73
N LYS A 176 -19.14 2.83 -7.57
CA LYS A 176 -18.91 3.93 -8.52
C LYS A 176 -17.41 4.22 -8.71
N TYR A 177 -16.62 4.02 -7.64
CA TYR A 177 -15.20 4.32 -7.62
C TYR A 177 -14.30 3.09 -7.77
N VAL A 178 -14.90 1.95 -8.17
CA VAL A 178 -14.16 0.71 -8.42
C VAL A 178 -14.25 0.36 -9.89
N LYS A 179 -13.09 0.08 -10.49
CA LYS A 179 -13.01 -0.40 -11.88
C LYS A 179 -12.10 -1.60 -11.95
N PHE A 180 -12.59 -2.65 -12.58
CA PHE A 180 -11.79 -3.81 -12.97
C PHE A 180 -11.71 -3.90 -14.48
N ILE A 181 -10.57 -4.31 -14.97
CA ILE A 181 -10.35 -4.73 -16.35
C ILE A 181 -10.33 -6.24 -16.34
N ILE A 182 -11.21 -6.83 -17.13
CA ILE A 182 -11.49 -8.26 -17.15
C ILE A 182 -11.20 -8.80 -18.55
N ASP A 183 -10.50 -9.91 -18.64
CA ASP A 183 -10.16 -10.57 -19.90
C ASP A 183 -11.26 -11.53 -20.40
N GLY A 184 -10.98 -12.21 -21.52
CA GLY A 184 -11.91 -13.18 -22.13
C GLY A 184 -12.13 -14.46 -21.30
N ASN A 185 -11.29 -14.74 -20.29
CA ASN A 185 -11.43 -15.85 -19.36
C ASN A 185 -12.17 -15.46 -18.08
N ASP A 186 -12.71 -14.25 -18.02
CA ASP A 186 -13.32 -13.66 -16.84
C ASP A 186 -12.33 -13.45 -15.66
N ASP A 187 -11.02 -13.34 -15.95
CA ASP A 187 -10.01 -12.99 -14.98
C ASP A 187 -9.80 -11.48 -14.89
N VAL A 188 -9.54 -10.97 -13.67
CA VAL A 188 -9.20 -9.57 -13.45
C VAL A 188 -7.73 -9.39 -13.81
N VAL A 189 -7.45 -8.58 -14.83
CA VAL A 189 -6.08 -8.28 -15.30
C VAL A 189 -5.62 -6.87 -14.96
N GLY A 190 -6.51 -6.05 -14.41
CA GLY A 190 -6.21 -4.72 -13.91
C GLY A 190 -7.32 -4.22 -13.01
N PHE A 191 -6.98 -3.32 -12.09
CA PHE A 191 -7.97 -2.75 -11.18
C PHE A 191 -7.60 -1.32 -10.77
N GLY A 192 -8.60 -0.55 -10.37
CA GLY A 192 -8.46 0.76 -9.75
C GLY A 192 -9.50 0.96 -8.68
N PHE A 193 -9.05 1.50 -7.56
CA PHE A 193 -9.90 1.94 -6.45
C PHE A 193 -9.66 3.41 -6.22
N CYS A 194 -10.75 4.18 -6.14
CA CYS A 194 -10.71 5.56 -5.71
C CYS A 194 -11.53 5.70 -4.44
N PHE A 195 -11.04 6.52 -3.54
CA PHE A 195 -11.75 6.88 -2.32
C PHE A 195 -12.00 8.38 -2.30
N LEU A 196 -13.15 8.77 -1.78
CA LEU A 196 -13.40 10.19 -1.53
C LEU A 196 -12.50 10.66 -0.39
N SER A 197 -11.99 11.88 -0.50
CA SER A 197 -11.30 12.51 0.63
C SER A 197 -12.28 12.67 1.79
N LEU A 198 -11.88 12.21 2.97
CA LEU A 198 -12.61 12.41 4.21
C LEU A 198 -12.14 13.67 4.96
N SER A 199 -11.11 14.33 4.43
CA SER A 199 -10.58 15.58 4.96
C SER A 199 -11.44 16.75 4.45
N LYS A 200 -11.80 17.65 5.36
CA LYS A 200 -12.53 18.89 5.05
C LYS A 200 -11.74 20.07 5.59
#